data_0ca02a08e4cca7b090065df9bd15a060
#
_entry.id   0ca02a08e4cca7b090065df9bd15a060
#
_cell.length_a   1.000
_cell.length_b   1.000
_cell.length_c   1.000
_cell.angle_alpha   90.00
_cell.angle_beta   90.00
_cell.angle_gamma   90.00
#
_symmetry.space_group_name_H-M   'P 1'
#
loop_
_entity.id
_entity.type
_entity.pdbx_description
1 polymer ?
#
loop_
_entity_poly.entity_id
_entity_poly.type
_entity_poly.pdbx_seq_one_letter_code
_entity_poly.pdbx_strand_id
1 'polypeptide(L)'
;MQKQNDTKFILGVTAKLLIISTVTALLLSCVNALTENKIAENAQKEKNEAIAAIFPDATASELYGEPIEGVTELYMVFADDAALGYAAQVAPLGFGGEMTVMVGVTTDGDVAGVKLISHSETPGLGNRVGEADYLSQYIGKDPRSLAEGIDVITGSTISSKAILAGVESALAAFGTVFSENDTAVGGAQ
;
A
#
# COMPACT_ATOMS: atom_id res chain seq x y z
N MET A 1 38.65 -20.13 45.74
CA MET A 1 37.74 -19.04 46.20
C MET A 1 37.36 -18.04 45.08
N GLN A 2 38.17 -17.85 44.03
CA GLN A 2 37.91 -16.87 42.92
C GLN A 2 36.66 -17.24 42.07
N LYS A 3 36.52 -18.50 41.69
CA LYS A 3 35.44 -18.98 40.80
C LYS A 3 34.02 -18.77 41.35
N GLN A 4 33.87 -18.72 42.68
CA GLN A 4 32.53 -18.53 43.31
C GLN A 4 32.10 -17.05 43.32
N ASN A 5 33.06 -16.11 43.34
CA ASN A 5 32.77 -14.68 43.26
C ASN A 5 32.36 -14.29 41.83
N ASP A 6 33.02 -14.88 40.80
CA ASP A 6 32.72 -14.64 39.40
C ASP A 6 31.30 -15.08 39.05
N THR A 7 30.86 -16.22 39.55
CA THR A 7 29.52 -16.76 39.34
C THR A 7 28.43 -15.83 39.94
N LYS A 8 28.64 -15.32 41.16
CA LYS A 8 27.72 -14.36 41.78
C LYS A 8 27.66 -13.03 41.06
N PHE A 9 28.80 -12.57 40.59
CA PHE A 9 28.88 -11.34 39.77
C PHE A 9 28.14 -11.50 38.44
N ILE A 10 28.41 -12.59 37.71
CA ILE A 10 27.71 -12.90 36.45
C ILE A 10 26.19 -12.99 36.67
N LEU A 11 25.77 -13.73 37.69
CA LEU A 11 24.33 -13.86 37.98
C LEU A 11 23.67 -12.53 38.32
N GLY A 12 24.39 -11.65 39.06
CA GLY A 12 23.91 -10.31 39.40
C GLY A 12 23.76 -9.41 38.17
N VAL A 13 24.71 -9.47 37.22
CA VAL A 13 24.66 -8.71 35.96
C VAL A 13 23.53 -9.24 35.07
N THR A 14 23.42 -10.56 34.94
CA THR A 14 22.36 -11.20 34.16
C THR A 14 20.96 -10.85 34.68
N ALA A 15 20.78 -10.87 36.01
CA ALA A 15 19.50 -10.50 36.61
C ALA A 15 19.13 -9.03 36.35
N LYS A 16 20.10 -8.12 36.42
CA LYS A 16 19.86 -6.70 36.10
C LYS A 16 19.49 -6.49 34.63
N LEU A 17 20.21 -7.14 33.70
CA LEU A 17 19.89 -7.09 32.28
C LEU A 17 18.51 -7.66 31.99
N LEU A 18 18.16 -8.78 32.61
CA LEU A 18 16.83 -9.40 32.47
C LEU A 18 15.71 -8.47 32.94
N ILE A 19 15.89 -7.82 34.10
CA ILE A 19 14.90 -6.86 34.61
C ILE A 19 14.74 -5.69 33.65
N ILE A 20 15.82 -5.08 33.18
CA ILE A 20 15.78 -3.95 32.26
C ILE A 20 15.08 -4.37 30.96
N SER A 21 15.46 -5.50 30.36
CA SER A 21 14.86 -5.99 29.13
C SER A 21 13.34 -6.28 29.30
N THR A 22 12.97 -6.89 30.43
CA THR A 22 11.57 -7.19 30.72
C THR A 22 10.74 -5.91 30.89
N VAL A 23 11.24 -4.93 31.65
CA VAL A 23 10.57 -3.63 31.83
C VAL A 23 10.39 -2.91 30.50
N THR A 24 11.47 -2.87 29.69
CA THR A 24 11.41 -2.24 28.36
C THR A 24 10.41 -2.92 27.43
N ALA A 25 10.42 -4.26 27.41
CA ALA A 25 9.46 -5.03 26.59
C ALA A 25 8.01 -4.80 27.03
N LEU A 26 7.74 -4.74 28.34
CA LEU A 26 6.40 -4.44 28.87
C LEU A 26 5.95 -3.03 28.50
N LEU A 27 6.83 -2.03 28.61
CA LEU A 27 6.51 -0.66 28.22
C LEU A 27 6.19 -0.54 26.74
N LEU A 28 7.01 -1.15 25.87
CA LEU A 28 6.78 -1.16 24.42
C LEU A 28 5.45 -1.89 24.08
N SER A 29 5.17 -3.02 24.70
CA SER A 29 3.93 -3.75 24.50
C SER A 29 2.71 -2.93 24.94
N CYS A 30 2.80 -2.23 26.06
CA CYS A 30 1.73 -1.36 26.54
C CYS A 30 1.46 -0.20 25.56
N VAL A 31 2.51 0.47 25.08
CA VAL A 31 2.38 1.55 24.07
C VAL A 31 1.76 1.00 22.79
N ASN A 32 2.24 -0.16 22.29
CA ASN A 32 1.70 -0.78 21.09
C ASN A 32 0.19 -1.07 21.24
N ALA A 33 -0.23 -1.68 22.36
CA ALA A 33 -1.63 -1.99 22.60
C ALA A 33 -2.54 -0.74 22.65
N LEU A 34 -2.01 0.39 23.11
CA LEU A 34 -2.74 1.66 23.15
C LEU A 34 -2.82 2.34 21.77
N THR A 35 -1.83 2.12 20.90
CA THR A 35 -1.74 2.80 19.62
C THR A 35 -2.27 1.98 18.43
N GLU A 36 -2.39 0.66 18.56
CA GLU A 36 -2.79 -0.25 17.49
C GLU A 36 -4.12 0.16 16.82
N ASN A 37 -5.15 0.42 17.63
CA ASN A 37 -6.45 0.85 17.12
C ASN A 37 -6.38 2.18 16.36
N LYS A 38 -5.53 3.10 16.84
CA LYS A 38 -5.36 4.41 16.20
C LYS A 38 -4.59 4.33 14.90
N ILE A 39 -3.61 3.42 14.84
CA ILE A 39 -2.85 3.13 13.61
C ILE A 39 -3.78 2.53 12.56
N ALA A 40 -4.61 1.54 12.93
CA ALA A 40 -5.57 0.93 12.03
C ALA A 40 -6.62 1.95 11.51
N GLU A 41 -7.16 2.79 12.39
CA GLU A 41 -8.09 3.86 12.01
C GLU A 41 -7.47 4.86 11.02
N ASN A 42 -6.24 5.30 11.29
CA ASN A 42 -5.52 6.23 10.41
C ASN A 42 -5.22 5.57 9.04
N ALA A 43 -4.76 4.31 9.03
CA ALA A 43 -4.51 3.59 7.79
C ALA A 43 -5.79 3.47 6.92
N GLN A 44 -6.94 3.16 7.54
CA GLN A 44 -8.20 3.10 6.81
C GLN A 44 -8.63 4.48 6.29
N LYS A 45 -8.41 5.53 7.08
CA LYS A 45 -8.69 6.91 6.66
C LYS A 45 -7.83 7.31 5.45
N GLU A 46 -6.53 7.04 5.48
CA GLU A 46 -5.62 7.32 4.37
C GLU A 46 -6.02 6.58 3.08
N LYS A 47 -6.48 5.33 3.18
CA LYS A 47 -7.03 4.57 2.05
C LYS A 47 -8.27 5.24 1.47
N ASN A 48 -9.22 5.60 2.32
CA ASN A 48 -10.47 6.26 1.90
C ASN A 48 -10.20 7.62 1.26
N GLU A 49 -9.26 8.40 1.80
CA GLU A 49 -8.82 9.66 1.23
C GLU A 49 -8.12 9.46 -0.14
N ALA A 50 -7.36 8.39 -0.29
CA ALA A 50 -6.73 8.04 -1.57
C ALA A 50 -7.77 7.67 -2.62
N ILE A 51 -8.78 6.85 -2.27
CA ILE A 51 -9.88 6.49 -3.17
C ILE A 51 -10.68 7.74 -3.58
N ALA A 52 -11.03 8.59 -2.62
CA ALA A 52 -11.77 9.83 -2.88
C ALA A 52 -10.98 10.83 -3.74
N ALA A 53 -9.65 10.84 -3.62
CA ALA A 53 -8.79 11.68 -4.46
C ALA A 53 -8.70 11.19 -5.91
N ILE A 54 -8.79 9.86 -6.12
CA ILE A 54 -8.76 9.22 -7.44
C ILE A 54 -10.13 9.27 -8.10
N PHE A 55 -11.20 9.02 -7.33
CA PHE A 55 -12.59 9.01 -7.78
C PHE A 55 -13.39 10.06 -7.00
N PRO A 56 -13.38 11.33 -7.42
CA PRO A 56 -14.07 12.40 -6.69
C PRO A 56 -15.61 12.22 -6.60
N ASP A 57 -16.17 11.52 -7.58
CA ASP A 57 -17.62 11.24 -7.66
C ASP A 57 -18.03 9.97 -6.91
N ALA A 58 -17.08 9.28 -6.24
CA ALA A 58 -17.37 8.07 -5.49
C ALA A 58 -18.24 8.34 -4.26
N THR A 59 -19.32 7.61 -4.13
CA THR A 59 -20.22 7.64 -2.96
C THR A 59 -20.01 6.43 -2.05
N ALA A 60 -19.50 5.32 -2.58
CA ALA A 60 -19.22 4.10 -1.84
C ALA A 60 -18.00 3.36 -2.39
N SER A 61 -17.34 2.59 -1.53
CA SER A 61 -16.32 1.63 -1.92
C SER A 61 -16.46 0.36 -1.10
N GLU A 62 -16.37 -0.81 -1.76
CA GLU A 62 -16.52 -2.11 -1.13
C GLU A 62 -15.27 -2.96 -1.36
N LEU A 63 -14.78 -3.63 -0.31
CA LEU A 63 -13.62 -4.50 -0.41
C LEU A 63 -13.97 -5.74 -1.24
N TYR A 64 -13.21 -5.98 -2.30
CA TYR A 64 -13.29 -7.21 -3.09
C TYR A 64 -12.61 -8.35 -2.33
N GLY A 65 -13.32 -9.45 -2.11
CA GLY A 65 -12.91 -10.51 -1.18
C GLY A 65 -11.95 -11.55 -1.75
N GLU A 66 -11.73 -11.58 -3.06
CA GLU A 66 -10.85 -12.57 -3.71
C GLU A 66 -9.39 -12.06 -3.78
N PRO A 67 -8.41 -12.92 -3.47
CA PRO A 67 -7.01 -12.55 -3.58
C PRO A 67 -6.59 -12.43 -5.05
N ILE A 68 -5.93 -11.33 -5.40
CA ILE A 68 -5.40 -11.07 -6.75
C ILE A 68 -3.88 -10.94 -6.67
N GLU A 69 -3.16 -11.61 -7.57
CA GLU A 69 -1.70 -11.58 -7.60
C GLU A 69 -1.18 -10.16 -7.83
N GLY A 70 -0.24 -9.73 -6.99
CA GLY A 70 0.36 -8.40 -7.06
C GLY A 70 -0.48 -7.26 -6.45
N VAL A 71 -1.69 -7.56 -5.98
CA VAL A 71 -2.59 -6.62 -5.31
C VAL A 71 -2.77 -7.02 -3.84
N THR A 72 -2.53 -6.08 -2.94
CA THR A 72 -2.68 -6.29 -1.49
C THR A 72 -4.14 -6.24 -1.07
N GLU A 73 -4.86 -5.24 -1.56
CA GLU A 73 -6.30 -5.05 -1.33
C GLU A 73 -6.92 -4.44 -2.60
N LEU A 74 -8.14 -4.80 -2.90
CA LEU A 74 -8.89 -4.24 -4.01
C LEU A 74 -10.26 -3.78 -3.53
N TYR A 75 -10.66 -2.59 -3.96
CA TYR A 75 -11.94 -1.98 -3.62
C TYR A 75 -12.73 -1.70 -4.88
N MET A 76 -13.94 -2.23 -5.00
CA MET A 76 -14.91 -1.79 -6.02
C MET A 76 -15.43 -0.41 -5.64
N VAL A 77 -15.44 0.53 -6.58
CA VAL A 77 -15.80 1.92 -6.35
C VAL A 77 -17.07 2.27 -7.12
N PHE A 78 -18.04 2.88 -6.43
CA PHE A 78 -19.36 3.18 -6.95
C PHE A 78 -19.70 4.66 -6.80
N ALA A 79 -20.44 5.19 -7.77
CA ALA A 79 -21.19 6.42 -7.64
C ALA A 79 -22.69 6.05 -7.64
N ASP A 80 -23.34 6.23 -6.50
CA ASP A 80 -24.69 5.69 -6.24
C ASP A 80 -24.74 4.17 -6.55
N ASP A 81 -25.49 3.74 -7.55
CA ASP A 81 -25.59 2.34 -7.96
C ASP A 81 -24.71 1.99 -9.17
N ALA A 82 -23.95 2.94 -9.70
CA ALA A 82 -23.11 2.73 -10.88
C ALA A 82 -21.64 2.46 -10.49
N ALA A 83 -21.06 1.38 -11.01
CA ALA A 83 -19.64 1.12 -10.83
C ALA A 83 -18.81 2.15 -11.62
N LEU A 84 -17.89 2.86 -10.95
CA LEU A 84 -16.90 3.76 -11.55
C LEU A 84 -15.65 2.99 -11.99
N GLY A 85 -15.35 1.89 -11.32
CA GLY A 85 -14.15 1.10 -11.50
C GLY A 85 -13.72 0.42 -10.21
N TYR A 86 -12.42 0.25 -10.04
CA TYR A 86 -11.85 -0.26 -8.80
C TYR A 86 -10.60 0.51 -8.38
N ALA A 87 -10.28 0.45 -7.09
CA ALA A 87 -9.05 0.96 -6.51
C ALA A 87 -8.23 -0.20 -5.95
N ALA A 88 -7.06 -0.46 -6.53
CA ALA A 88 -6.14 -1.52 -6.13
C ALA A 88 -5.03 -0.93 -5.26
N GLN A 89 -4.87 -1.46 -4.05
CA GLN A 89 -3.70 -1.19 -3.23
C GLN A 89 -2.60 -2.18 -3.62
N VAL A 90 -1.44 -1.66 -3.99
CA VAL A 90 -0.26 -2.44 -4.35
C VAL A 90 0.92 -2.04 -3.47
N ALA A 91 1.88 -2.96 -3.31
CA ALA A 91 3.02 -2.79 -2.42
C ALA A 91 4.37 -2.97 -3.17
N PRO A 92 4.67 -2.13 -4.18
CA PRO A 92 5.91 -2.25 -4.93
C PRO A 92 7.13 -1.91 -4.09
N LEU A 93 8.25 -2.61 -4.35
CA LEU A 93 9.52 -2.39 -3.65
C LEU A 93 10.32 -1.27 -4.30
N GLY A 94 10.39 -0.11 -3.62
CA GLY A 94 11.22 1.01 -3.99
C GLY A 94 12.67 0.88 -3.53
N PHE A 95 13.43 1.99 -3.56
CA PHE A 95 14.80 2.01 -3.07
C PHE A 95 14.88 2.00 -1.54
N GLY A 96 14.02 2.76 -0.88
CA GLY A 96 13.97 2.88 0.58
C GLY A 96 13.19 1.76 1.28
N GLY A 97 12.55 0.88 0.52
CA GLY A 97 11.69 -0.20 1.03
C GLY A 97 10.38 -0.29 0.28
N GLU A 98 9.45 -1.03 0.84
CA GLU A 98 8.09 -1.17 0.31
C GLU A 98 7.35 0.16 0.35
N MET A 99 6.63 0.45 -0.72
CA MET A 99 5.76 1.62 -0.84
C MET A 99 4.31 1.15 -0.91
N THR A 100 3.39 1.89 -0.27
CA THR A 100 1.95 1.62 -0.41
C THR A 100 1.37 2.58 -1.44
N VAL A 101 0.87 2.04 -2.53
CA VAL A 101 0.33 2.81 -3.66
C VAL A 101 -1.12 2.39 -3.90
N MET A 102 -2.01 3.36 -4.05
CA MET A 102 -3.38 3.15 -4.52
C MET A 102 -3.45 3.51 -6.01
N VAL A 103 -3.96 2.58 -6.80
CA VAL A 103 -4.16 2.75 -8.24
C VAL A 103 -5.64 2.58 -8.54
N GLY A 104 -6.27 3.61 -9.05
CA GLY A 104 -7.64 3.52 -9.54
C GLY A 104 -7.66 3.12 -11.01
N VAL A 105 -8.55 2.23 -11.36
CA VAL A 105 -8.78 1.79 -12.75
C VAL A 105 -10.27 1.91 -13.04
N THR A 106 -10.61 2.54 -14.17
CA THR A 106 -11.98 2.73 -14.62
C THR A 106 -12.59 1.41 -15.09
N THR A 107 -13.91 1.41 -15.33
CA THR A 107 -14.60 0.28 -15.96
C THR A 107 -14.13 -0.03 -17.38
N ASP A 108 -13.49 0.93 -18.05
CA ASP A 108 -12.92 0.77 -19.40
C ASP A 108 -11.51 0.15 -19.37
N GLY A 109 -10.90 0.02 -18.19
CA GLY A 109 -9.56 -0.55 -17.99
C GLY A 109 -8.43 0.48 -18.06
N ASP A 110 -8.75 1.78 -18.03
CA ASP A 110 -7.78 2.85 -18.01
C ASP A 110 -7.46 3.28 -16.57
N VAL A 111 -6.25 3.75 -16.33
CA VAL A 111 -5.87 4.33 -15.05
C VAL A 111 -6.65 5.62 -14.78
N ALA A 112 -7.52 5.60 -13.77
CA ALA A 112 -8.26 6.77 -13.29
C ALA A 112 -7.34 7.73 -12.52
N GLY A 113 -6.38 7.18 -11.77
CA GLY A 113 -5.42 7.94 -10.98
C GLY A 113 -4.52 7.04 -10.16
N VAL A 114 -3.44 7.64 -9.67
CA VAL A 114 -2.46 6.97 -8.79
C VAL A 114 -2.20 7.84 -7.57
N LYS A 115 -2.15 7.25 -6.39
CA LYS A 115 -1.84 7.93 -5.14
C LYS A 115 -0.84 7.13 -4.32
N LEU A 116 0.28 7.77 -3.97
CA LEU A 116 1.25 7.22 -3.02
C LEU A 116 0.72 7.47 -1.60
N ILE A 117 0.42 6.40 -0.85
CA ILE A 117 -0.10 6.46 0.51
C ILE A 117 1.05 6.54 1.52
N SER A 118 2.00 5.60 1.42
CA SER A 118 3.16 5.59 2.30
C SER A 118 4.43 5.11 1.60
N HIS A 119 5.58 5.57 2.10
CA HIS A 119 6.90 5.19 1.58
C HIS A 119 8.00 5.45 2.62
N SER A 120 9.13 4.79 2.44
CA SER A 120 10.38 5.02 3.19
C SER A 120 11.50 5.59 2.31
N GLU A 121 11.14 6.23 1.21
CA GLU A 121 12.08 6.79 0.23
C GLU A 121 12.87 7.99 0.78
N THR A 122 14.06 8.21 0.22
CA THR A 122 14.93 9.33 0.60
C THR A 122 14.27 10.68 0.29
N PRO A 123 14.14 11.57 1.29
CA PRO A 123 13.60 12.92 1.08
C PRO A 123 14.37 13.71 0.02
N GLY A 124 13.62 14.42 -0.85
CA GLY A 124 14.18 15.23 -1.95
C GLY A 124 14.69 14.43 -3.15
N LEU A 125 14.65 13.10 -3.09
CA LEU A 125 15.09 12.22 -4.17
C LEU A 125 13.97 11.20 -4.49
N GLY A 126 13.92 10.08 -3.78
CA GLY A 126 12.96 9.00 -4.01
C GLY A 126 11.51 9.40 -3.76
N ASN A 127 11.25 10.25 -2.78
CA ASN A 127 9.89 10.73 -2.46
C ASN A 127 9.22 11.54 -3.60
N ARG A 128 9.98 12.02 -4.58
CA ARG A 128 9.45 12.76 -5.74
C ARG A 128 8.51 11.92 -6.61
N VAL A 129 8.60 10.60 -6.53
CA VAL A 129 7.64 9.70 -7.22
C VAL A 129 6.20 9.80 -6.68
N GLY A 130 6.01 10.45 -5.54
CA GLY A 130 4.68 10.76 -4.97
C GLY A 130 4.13 12.11 -5.35
N GLU A 131 4.90 12.94 -6.09
CA GLU A 131 4.45 14.25 -6.54
C GLU A 131 3.32 14.11 -7.58
N ALA A 132 2.31 14.99 -7.48
CA ALA A 132 1.14 14.93 -8.34
C ALA A 132 1.49 15.01 -9.84
N ASP A 133 2.47 15.86 -10.19
CA ASP A 133 2.95 16.03 -11.57
C ASP A 133 3.53 14.72 -12.13
N TYR A 134 4.27 13.97 -11.30
CA TYR A 134 4.81 12.68 -11.71
C TYR A 134 3.71 11.61 -11.86
N LEU A 135 2.80 11.52 -10.89
CA LEU A 135 1.73 10.52 -10.89
C LEU A 135 0.68 10.78 -11.97
N SER A 136 0.51 12.03 -12.39
CA SER A 136 -0.45 12.40 -13.46
C SER A 136 -0.12 11.78 -14.83
N GLN A 137 1.14 11.38 -15.06
CA GLN A 137 1.57 10.73 -16.31
C GLN A 137 0.88 9.37 -16.54
N TYR A 138 0.40 8.75 -15.48
CA TYR A 138 -0.28 7.45 -15.55
C TYR A 138 -1.76 7.56 -15.90
N ILE A 139 -2.39 8.73 -15.70
CA ILE A 139 -3.82 8.93 -15.91
C ILE A 139 -4.19 8.72 -17.38
N GLY A 140 -5.24 7.92 -17.62
CA GLY A 140 -5.72 7.56 -18.95
C GLY A 140 -4.83 6.56 -19.70
N LYS A 141 -3.84 5.97 -19.03
CA LYS A 141 -3.04 4.90 -19.61
C LYS A 141 -3.75 3.56 -19.45
N ASP A 142 -3.74 2.78 -20.52
CA ASP A 142 -4.16 1.38 -20.55
C ASP A 142 -2.93 0.44 -20.51
N PRO A 143 -3.08 -0.89 -20.37
CA PRO A 143 -1.94 -1.84 -20.34
C PRO A 143 -1.03 -1.77 -21.58
N ARG A 144 -1.52 -1.27 -22.73
CA ARG A 144 -0.76 -1.18 -23.98
C ARG A 144 0.06 0.10 -24.08
N SER A 145 -0.48 1.20 -23.56
CA SER A 145 0.14 2.52 -23.59
C SER A 145 0.98 2.84 -22.34
N LEU A 146 0.87 2.04 -21.29
CA LEU A 146 1.53 2.28 -20.00
C LEU A 146 3.06 2.37 -20.13
N ALA A 147 3.68 1.48 -20.91
CA ALA A 147 5.14 1.48 -21.10
C ALA A 147 5.68 2.67 -21.91
N GLU A 148 4.78 3.39 -22.60
CA GLU A 148 5.15 4.49 -23.48
C GLU A 148 4.88 5.84 -22.79
N GLY A 149 5.91 6.70 -22.73
CA GLY A 149 5.77 8.09 -22.31
C GLY A 149 5.72 8.31 -20.80
N ILE A 150 6.17 7.36 -19.98
CA ILE A 150 6.41 7.59 -18.56
C ILE A 150 7.86 8.02 -18.35
N ASP A 151 8.04 9.26 -17.97
CA ASP A 151 9.35 9.81 -17.68
C ASP A 151 9.85 9.35 -16.31
N VAL A 152 11.04 8.75 -16.32
CA VAL A 152 11.71 8.31 -15.09
C VAL A 152 12.40 9.49 -14.42
N ILE A 153 12.21 9.69 -13.13
CA ILE A 153 12.87 10.74 -12.38
C ILE A 153 14.37 10.44 -12.27
N THR A 154 15.23 11.33 -12.79
CA THR A 154 16.69 11.20 -12.67
C THR A 154 17.10 11.16 -11.20
N GLY A 155 17.86 10.14 -10.80
CA GLY A 155 18.26 9.88 -9.42
C GLY A 155 17.25 9.06 -8.60
N SER A 156 16.03 8.80 -9.12
CA SER A 156 15.00 7.99 -8.47
C SER A 156 14.50 6.85 -9.36
N THR A 157 15.37 6.31 -10.20
CA THR A 157 15.01 5.30 -11.21
C THR A 157 14.38 4.04 -10.61
N ILE A 158 14.87 3.58 -9.46
CA ILE A 158 14.35 2.39 -8.79
C ILE A 158 12.92 2.66 -8.29
N SER A 159 12.70 3.77 -7.59
CA SER A 159 11.40 4.16 -7.08
C SER A 159 10.40 4.45 -8.20
N SER A 160 10.84 5.07 -9.30
CA SER A 160 10.01 5.31 -10.50
C SER A 160 9.56 4.00 -11.15
N LYS A 161 10.49 3.05 -11.33
CA LYS A 161 10.16 1.71 -11.87
C LYS A 161 9.26 0.92 -10.92
N ALA A 162 9.40 1.12 -9.62
CA ALA A 162 8.53 0.47 -8.64
C ALA A 162 7.08 0.97 -8.76
N ILE A 163 6.86 2.29 -8.91
CA ILE A 163 5.52 2.83 -9.18
C ILE A 163 4.95 2.24 -10.48
N LEU A 164 5.74 2.22 -11.56
CA LEU A 164 5.31 1.63 -12.84
C LEU A 164 4.88 0.17 -12.66
N ALA A 165 5.70 -0.67 -12.01
CA ALA A 165 5.36 -2.06 -11.74
C ALA A 165 4.10 -2.22 -10.88
N GLY A 166 3.88 -1.31 -9.92
CA GLY A 166 2.65 -1.28 -9.13
C GLY A 166 1.41 -0.99 -9.99
N VAL A 167 1.51 -0.03 -10.90
CA VAL A 167 0.43 0.30 -11.84
C VAL A 167 0.18 -0.85 -12.82
N GLU A 168 1.23 -1.52 -13.32
CA GLU A 168 1.10 -2.74 -14.13
C GLU A 168 0.34 -3.85 -13.40
N SER A 169 0.67 -4.09 -12.11
CA SER A 169 -0.02 -5.09 -11.29
C SER A 169 -1.51 -4.74 -11.09
N ALA A 170 -1.81 -3.47 -10.85
CA ALA A 170 -3.19 -3.02 -10.73
C ALA A 170 -3.98 -3.22 -12.03
N LEU A 171 -3.41 -2.84 -13.18
CA LEU A 171 -4.05 -3.03 -14.49
C LEU A 171 -4.23 -4.51 -14.87
N ALA A 172 -3.29 -5.37 -14.47
CA ALA A 172 -3.40 -6.82 -14.70
C ALA A 172 -4.60 -7.43 -13.97
N ALA A 173 -5.00 -6.85 -12.84
CA ALA A 173 -6.18 -7.27 -12.09
C ALA A 173 -7.50 -7.02 -12.83
N PHE A 174 -7.53 -6.11 -13.83
CA PHE A 174 -8.74 -5.73 -14.56
C PHE A 174 -9.44 -6.93 -15.19
N GLY A 175 -8.70 -7.78 -15.89
CA GLY A 175 -9.26 -8.98 -16.54
C GLY A 175 -9.89 -9.96 -15.55
N THR A 176 -9.31 -10.08 -14.35
CA THR A 176 -9.85 -10.95 -13.30
C THR A 176 -11.12 -10.38 -12.71
N VAL A 177 -11.15 -9.08 -12.41
CA VAL A 177 -12.28 -8.41 -11.74
C VAL A 177 -13.52 -8.34 -12.65
N PHE A 178 -13.33 -8.00 -13.92
CA PHE A 178 -14.45 -7.76 -14.84
C PHE A 178 -14.82 -8.97 -15.69
N SER A 179 -13.93 -9.96 -15.90
CA SER A 179 -14.30 -11.20 -16.58
C SER A 179 -15.18 -12.13 -15.75
N GLU A 180 -15.07 -12.10 -14.42
CA GLU A 180 -15.91 -12.89 -13.51
C GLU A 180 -17.30 -12.28 -13.31
N ASN A 181 -17.43 -10.95 -13.35
CA ASN A 181 -18.72 -10.28 -13.22
C ASN A 181 -19.64 -10.49 -14.43
N ASP A 182 -19.12 -10.71 -15.64
CA ASP A 182 -19.92 -11.01 -16.83
C ASP A 182 -20.59 -12.40 -16.73
N THR A 183 -20.00 -13.32 -15.96
CA THR A 183 -20.59 -14.65 -15.69
C THR A 183 -21.65 -14.62 -14.60
N ALA A 184 -21.59 -13.68 -13.66
CA ALA A 184 -22.53 -13.60 -12.54
C ALA A 184 -23.85 -12.88 -12.92
N VAL A 185 -23.83 -11.96 -13.89
CA VAL A 185 -25.02 -11.23 -14.36
C VAL A 185 -25.78 -11.98 -15.47
N GLY A 186 -25.12 -12.92 -16.18
CA GLY A 186 -25.73 -13.73 -17.26
C GLY A 186 -26.56 -14.95 -16.81
N GLY A 187 -26.63 -15.24 -15.51
CA GLY A 187 -27.24 -16.46 -14.94
C GLY A 187 -28.69 -16.31 -14.45
N ALA A 188 -29.35 -15.18 -14.63
CA ALA A 188 -30.74 -14.95 -14.23
C ALA A 188 -31.60 -14.66 -15.44
N GLN A 189 -31.91 -15.70 -16.22
CA GLN A 189 -33.08 -15.77 -17.13
C GLN A 189 -33.80 -17.07 -16.88
#